data_f9814ead59ed695c8bd3dec6acadbb84
#
_entry.id   f9814ead59ed695c8bd3dec6acadbb84
#
_cell.length_a   1.000
_cell.length_b   1.000
_cell.length_c   1.000
_cell.angle_alpha   90.00
_cell.angle_beta   90.00
_cell.angle_gamma   90.00
#
_symmetry.space_group_name_H-M   'P 1'
#
loop_
_entity.id
_entity.type
_entity.pdbx_description
1 polymer ?
#
loop_
_entity_poly.entity_id
_entity_poly.type
_entity_poly.pdbx_seq_one_letter_code
_entity_poly.pdbx_strand_id
1 'polypeptide(L)'
;VVKTIGLREIWFFGLQYTDSKGYLTWLKLNKKVMNQDVKKENPLQFRFRAKFFPEDASEEIIQDITLRLFYLQVKDAILSDEIYCPPETSVLLASYQVQAKYGDYNPGTHKKGFLSNDRLLPQRVMDQFKLNREGWEQKISQWHSEHKGMLREDAMMEYLKIAQDLEMYGVNYFEIRNKKGTELYLGVDALGLNVYKKDDKLTPTVGFPWSEIRNISFNDKKFVIKPIDKKAPDFVFYAPRLRVNKRILALCMGNHELYMRRRKPDTIEVQQMKAQAKEEKLQKQVEREKLMKEIAAREEAEKKQKEYEDKLSEMQSEMERAQRELLEAQDTIRRLEEQLRALQESKEELDQKQRQLEELMSRLHEEREMEASEKQRLAEEIARREEEVSRIQKEVNSRDEEARRLQAEVEEARKRQEEATNALMNATSETMRHSKMHNVFEHDHDENDDDIPNGDVHADLTSEENANVHQRELDKITMIDQNVNMRAKLEALTQDLDLLRDQNKVTQYDVLHMENRRQGRDKYKTLRQIRAGNTKRRIEEFEMMS
;
A
#
# COMPACT_ATOMS: atom_id res chain seq x y z
N VAL A 1 -11.00 -28.75 12.22
CA VAL A 1 -10.36 -27.43 11.98
C VAL A 1 -9.46 -27.51 10.75
N VAL A 2 -8.45 -28.41 10.75
CA VAL A 2 -7.43 -28.48 9.68
C VAL A 2 -8.07 -28.71 8.30
N LYS A 3 -8.91 -29.73 8.16
CA LYS A 3 -9.65 -30.01 6.90
C LYS A 3 -10.56 -28.86 6.47
N THR A 4 -11.21 -28.18 7.43
CA THR A 4 -12.14 -27.07 7.15
C THR A 4 -11.45 -25.85 6.56
N ILE A 5 -10.18 -25.60 6.92
CA ILE A 5 -9.41 -24.45 6.47
C ILE A 5 -8.34 -24.79 5.42
N GLY A 6 -8.27 -26.07 4.97
CA GLY A 6 -7.29 -26.51 3.98
C GLY A 6 -5.82 -26.45 4.45
N LEU A 7 -5.57 -26.55 5.77
CA LEU A 7 -4.23 -26.45 6.32
C LEU A 7 -3.50 -27.80 6.22
N ARG A 8 -2.36 -27.82 5.50
CA ARG A 8 -1.48 -29.00 5.36
C ARG A 8 -0.26 -28.92 6.26
N GLU A 9 0.22 -27.75 6.61
CA GLU A 9 1.39 -27.52 7.46
C GLU A 9 1.07 -27.64 8.98
N ILE A 10 0.48 -28.79 9.33
CA ILE A 10 -0.06 -29.04 10.68
C ILE A 10 1.00 -29.12 11.78
N TRP A 11 2.26 -29.37 11.43
CA TRP A 11 3.37 -29.56 12.38
C TRP A 11 3.71 -28.30 13.17
N PHE A 12 3.30 -27.12 12.71
CA PHE A 12 3.49 -25.88 13.45
C PHE A 12 2.42 -25.65 14.54
N PHE A 13 1.24 -26.26 14.41
CA PHE A 13 0.05 -25.86 15.15
C PHE A 13 -0.35 -26.83 16.24
N GLY A 14 -1.11 -26.33 17.18
CA GLY A 14 -1.72 -27.12 18.24
C GLY A 14 -3.03 -26.50 18.74
N LEU A 15 -3.73 -27.25 19.54
CA LEU A 15 -4.90 -26.77 20.28
C LEU A 15 -4.48 -26.42 21.71
N GLN A 16 -4.73 -25.19 22.11
CA GLN A 16 -4.48 -24.68 23.45
C GLN A 16 -5.79 -24.56 24.21
N TYR A 17 -5.77 -24.88 25.47
CA TYR A 17 -6.92 -24.74 26.36
C TYR A 17 -6.49 -24.23 27.73
N THR A 18 -7.42 -23.70 28.49
CA THR A 18 -7.22 -23.32 29.89
C THR A 18 -7.52 -24.54 30.77
N ASP A 19 -6.56 -24.95 31.58
CA ASP A 19 -6.74 -26.06 32.51
C ASP A 19 -7.62 -25.67 33.73
N SER A 20 -7.99 -26.65 34.56
CA SER A 20 -8.80 -26.42 35.75
C SER A 20 -8.21 -25.41 36.75
N LYS A 21 -6.88 -25.15 36.66
CA LYS A 21 -6.15 -24.17 37.49
C LYS A 21 -5.92 -22.81 36.82
N GLY A 22 -6.51 -22.59 35.66
CA GLY A 22 -6.37 -21.33 34.91
C GLY A 22 -5.11 -21.20 34.03
N TYR A 23 -4.29 -22.24 33.90
CA TYR A 23 -3.09 -22.18 33.07
C TYR A 23 -3.39 -22.59 31.63
N LEU A 24 -2.81 -21.86 30.68
CA LEU A 24 -2.84 -22.24 29.27
C LEU A 24 -1.98 -23.49 29.04
N THR A 25 -2.56 -24.50 28.43
CA THR A 25 -1.94 -25.82 28.24
C THR A 25 -2.21 -26.33 26.82
N TRP A 26 -1.26 -27.05 26.24
CA TRP A 26 -1.43 -27.67 24.93
C TRP A 26 -2.16 -29.01 25.03
N LEU A 27 -3.17 -29.21 24.19
CA LEU A 27 -3.89 -30.47 24.09
C LEU A 27 -2.95 -31.55 23.54
N LYS A 28 -2.94 -32.73 24.17
CA LYS A 28 -2.25 -33.91 23.68
C LYS A 28 -3.18 -34.64 22.72
N LEU A 29 -2.82 -34.69 21.43
CA LEU A 29 -3.68 -35.27 20.39
C LEU A 29 -3.80 -36.78 20.48
N ASN A 30 -2.84 -37.45 21.11
CA ASN A 30 -2.82 -38.91 21.36
C ASN A 30 -3.66 -39.35 22.59
N LYS A 31 -4.32 -38.41 23.27
CA LYS A 31 -5.17 -38.70 24.44
C LYS A 31 -6.57 -38.16 24.25
N LYS A 32 -7.57 -38.88 24.73
CA LYS A 32 -8.96 -38.40 24.75
C LYS A 32 -9.04 -37.06 25.50
N VAL A 33 -9.80 -36.11 24.95
CA VAL A 33 -9.97 -34.76 25.52
C VAL A 33 -10.43 -34.80 26.98
N MET A 34 -11.41 -35.65 27.27
CA MET A 34 -11.98 -35.79 28.62
C MET A 34 -11.02 -36.43 29.67
N ASN A 35 -9.92 -37.04 29.20
CA ASN A 35 -8.88 -37.60 30.09
C ASN A 35 -7.76 -36.58 30.36
N GLN A 36 -7.92 -35.35 29.90
CA GLN A 36 -7.02 -34.23 30.13
C GLN A 36 -7.71 -33.22 31.05
N ASP A 37 -6.92 -32.44 31.76
CA ASP A 37 -7.39 -31.46 32.74
C ASP A 37 -7.96 -30.20 32.06
N VAL A 38 -8.98 -30.42 31.21
CA VAL A 38 -9.68 -29.32 30.52
C VAL A 38 -10.73 -28.73 31.47
N LYS A 39 -10.78 -27.41 31.57
CA LYS A 39 -11.83 -26.73 32.35
C LYS A 39 -13.21 -27.13 31.80
N LYS A 40 -14.07 -27.66 32.66
CA LYS A 40 -15.41 -28.09 32.29
C LYS A 40 -16.30 -26.88 32.05
N GLU A 41 -16.41 -26.47 30.79
CA GLU A 41 -17.27 -25.41 30.30
C GLU A 41 -18.17 -25.96 29.19
N ASN A 42 -19.32 -25.36 28.98
CA ASN A 42 -20.22 -25.73 27.89
C ASN A 42 -20.50 -24.50 27.02
N PRO A 43 -20.03 -24.42 25.76
CA PRO A 43 -19.15 -25.39 25.08
C PRO A 43 -17.69 -25.36 25.56
N LEU A 44 -16.96 -26.48 25.37
CA LEU A 44 -15.52 -26.53 25.61
C LEU A 44 -14.79 -25.60 24.64
N GLN A 45 -13.92 -24.74 25.14
CA GLN A 45 -13.21 -23.75 24.34
C GLN A 45 -11.76 -24.17 24.10
N PHE A 46 -11.36 -24.16 22.84
CA PHE A 46 -9.98 -24.40 22.40
C PHE A 46 -9.52 -23.26 21.51
N ARG A 47 -8.25 -22.89 21.63
CA ARG A 47 -7.59 -21.93 20.75
C ARG A 47 -6.68 -22.68 19.79
N PHE A 48 -6.92 -22.56 18.51
CA PHE A 48 -6.01 -23.07 17.49
C PHE A 48 -4.89 -22.04 17.30
N ARG A 49 -3.65 -22.44 17.61
CA ARG A 49 -2.49 -21.53 17.59
C ARG A 49 -1.24 -22.23 17.09
N ALA A 50 -0.30 -21.44 16.53
CA ALA A 50 1.06 -21.91 16.28
C ALA A 50 1.73 -22.23 17.62
N LYS A 51 2.24 -23.44 17.72
CA LYS A 51 2.97 -23.99 18.88
C LYS A 51 4.47 -23.94 18.64
N PHE A 52 4.89 -24.20 17.42
CA PHE A 52 6.28 -24.19 16.98
C PHE A 52 6.45 -23.13 15.90
N PHE A 53 7.57 -22.42 15.94
CA PHE A 53 7.85 -21.34 15.02
C PHE A 53 8.91 -21.76 14.01
N PRO A 54 8.89 -21.22 12.78
CA PRO A 54 9.96 -21.44 11.80
C PRO A 54 11.27 -20.81 12.25
N GLU A 55 12.39 -21.35 11.79
CA GLU A 55 13.71 -20.69 11.87
C GLU A 55 13.78 -19.53 10.85
N ASP A 56 13.16 -19.73 9.69
CA ASP A 56 12.99 -18.71 8.67
C ASP A 56 11.60 -18.79 8.07
N ALA A 57 10.81 -17.73 8.28
CA ALA A 57 9.43 -17.68 7.82
C ALA A 57 9.34 -17.78 6.28
N SER A 58 10.30 -17.20 5.55
CA SER A 58 10.27 -17.17 4.08
C SER A 58 10.65 -18.52 3.43
N GLU A 59 11.44 -19.33 4.12
CA GLU A 59 11.86 -20.64 3.61
C GLU A 59 10.90 -21.76 3.98
N GLU A 60 10.27 -21.65 5.14
CA GLU A 60 9.53 -22.76 5.75
C GLU A 60 8.04 -22.66 5.60
N ILE A 61 7.46 -21.44 5.56
CA ILE A 61 6.02 -21.26 5.38
C ILE A 61 5.68 -21.39 3.90
N ILE A 62 4.85 -22.38 3.57
CA ILE A 62 4.52 -22.74 2.19
C ILE A 62 3.14 -22.20 1.80
N GLN A 63 2.12 -22.46 2.63
CA GLN A 63 0.73 -22.11 2.32
C GLN A 63 0.36 -20.69 2.79
N ASP A 64 -0.46 -19.99 2.01
CA ASP A 64 -1.00 -18.67 2.38
C ASP A 64 -1.81 -18.71 3.68
N ILE A 65 -2.54 -19.82 3.93
CA ILE A 65 -3.29 -19.98 5.19
C ILE A 65 -2.36 -20.09 6.39
N THR A 66 -1.24 -20.79 6.27
CA THR A 66 -0.20 -20.86 7.30
C THR A 66 0.40 -19.51 7.58
N LEU A 67 0.78 -18.79 6.52
CA LEU A 67 1.29 -17.42 6.59
C LEU A 67 0.32 -16.50 7.33
N ARG A 68 -0.95 -16.54 6.96
CA ARG A 68 -1.99 -15.72 7.59
C ARG A 68 -2.16 -16.02 9.08
N LEU A 69 -2.15 -17.30 9.46
CA LEU A 69 -2.28 -17.70 10.87
C LEU A 69 -1.10 -17.25 11.70
N PHE A 70 0.14 -17.39 11.22
CA PHE A 70 1.33 -16.85 11.86
C PHE A 70 1.29 -15.33 11.97
N TYR A 71 0.98 -14.65 10.87
CA TYR A 71 0.86 -13.20 10.85
C TYR A 71 -0.14 -12.69 11.89
N LEU A 72 -1.34 -13.28 11.96
CA LEU A 72 -2.35 -12.85 12.92
C LEU A 72 -1.89 -13.09 14.37
N GLN A 73 -1.26 -14.23 14.66
CA GLN A 73 -0.79 -14.56 16.01
C GLN A 73 0.38 -13.67 16.44
N VAL A 74 1.36 -13.44 15.57
CA VAL A 74 2.53 -12.60 15.86
C VAL A 74 2.11 -11.13 15.99
N LYS A 75 1.22 -10.67 15.12
CA LYS A 75 0.64 -9.33 15.20
C LYS A 75 -0.06 -9.10 16.54
N ASP A 76 -0.90 -10.04 16.96
CA ASP A 76 -1.62 -9.95 18.24
C ASP A 76 -0.62 -9.91 19.42
N ALA A 77 0.41 -10.76 19.40
CA ALA A 77 1.46 -10.81 20.43
C ALA A 77 2.29 -9.51 20.51
N ILE A 78 2.58 -8.87 19.38
CA ILE A 78 3.27 -7.57 19.34
C ILE A 78 2.34 -6.46 19.86
N LEU A 79 1.10 -6.42 19.41
CA LEU A 79 0.13 -5.39 19.82
C LEU A 79 -0.26 -5.50 21.29
N SER A 80 -0.17 -6.69 21.90
CA SER A 80 -0.43 -6.93 23.33
C SER A 80 0.82 -6.82 24.21
N ASP A 81 1.97 -6.43 23.65
CA ASP A 81 3.28 -6.39 24.32
C ASP A 81 3.75 -7.76 24.89
N GLU A 82 3.18 -8.89 24.44
CA GLU A 82 3.72 -10.23 24.71
C GLU A 82 5.11 -10.41 24.06
N ILE A 83 5.30 -9.80 22.88
CA ILE A 83 6.59 -9.66 22.20
C ILE A 83 6.96 -8.18 22.21
N TYR A 84 8.05 -7.83 22.87
CA TYR A 84 8.56 -6.48 22.82
C TYR A 84 8.98 -6.10 21.39
N CYS A 85 8.54 -4.96 20.96
CA CYS A 85 8.90 -4.40 19.65
C CYS A 85 9.31 -2.92 19.82
N PRO A 86 10.48 -2.50 19.31
CA PRO A 86 10.90 -1.11 19.33
C PRO A 86 9.88 -0.18 18.65
N PRO A 87 9.75 1.07 19.11
CA PRO A 87 8.75 2.00 18.56
C PRO A 87 8.87 2.22 17.05
N GLU A 88 10.07 2.43 16.54
CA GLU A 88 10.35 2.62 15.11
C GLU A 88 10.01 1.37 14.29
N THR A 89 10.35 0.20 14.81
CA THR A 89 9.99 -1.07 14.17
C THR A 89 8.48 -1.31 14.22
N SER A 90 7.80 -0.88 15.28
CA SER A 90 6.33 -0.97 15.40
C SER A 90 5.63 -0.14 14.31
N VAL A 91 6.15 1.05 13.97
CA VAL A 91 5.61 1.89 12.88
C VAL A 91 5.81 1.20 11.52
N LEU A 92 6.98 0.64 11.27
CA LEU A 92 7.26 -0.13 10.07
C LEU A 92 6.32 -1.34 9.95
N LEU A 93 6.16 -2.12 11.01
CA LEU A 93 5.24 -3.26 11.04
C LEU A 93 3.79 -2.82 10.84
N ALA A 94 3.38 -1.68 11.39
CA ALA A 94 2.06 -1.11 11.17
C ALA A 94 1.81 -0.76 9.71
N SER A 95 2.80 -0.27 8.96
CA SER A 95 2.65 0.03 7.54
C SER A 95 2.39 -1.23 6.70
N TYR A 96 3.06 -2.35 7.01
CA TYR A 96 2.75 -3.64 6.39
C TYR A 96 1.38 -4.18 6.80
N GLN A 97 0.91 -3.91 8.03
CA GLN A 97 -0.47 -4.26 8.43
C GLN A 97 -1.50 -3.50 7.58
N VAL A 98 -1.26 -2.22 7.33
CA VAL A 98 -2.13 -1.38 6.49
C VAL A 98 -2.11 -1.89 5.05
N GLN A 99 -0.94 -2.18 4.47
CA GLN A 99 -0.81 -2.77 3.14
C GLN A 99 -1.55 -4.11 3.04
N ALA A 100 -1.41 -5.00 4.03
CA ALA A 100 -2.09 -6.30 4.04
C ALA A 100 -3.62 -6.17 4.18
N LYS A 101 -4.13 -5.10 4.79
CA LYS A 101 -5.58 -4.90 5.01
C LYS A 101 -6.24 -4.12 3.87
N TYR A 102 -5.63 -3.03 3.44
CA TYR A 102 -6.22 -2.05 2.53
C TYR A 102 -5.63 -2.08 1.11
N GLY A 103 -4.48 -2.75 0.91
CA GLY A 103 -3.76 -2.72 -0.37
C GLY A 103 -2.97 -1.43 -0.55
N ASP A 104 -2.76 -1.04 -1.81
CA ASP A 104 -1.91 0.10 -2.18
C ASP A 104 -2.47 1.44 -1.68
N TYR A 105 -1.58 2.31 -1.23
CA TYR A 105 -1.95 3.65 -0.80
C TYR A 105 -2.56 4.46 -1.95
N ASN A 106 -3.76 5.02 -1.73
CA ASN A 106 -4.44 5.90 -2.66
C ASN A 106 -4.89 7.19 -1.95
N PRO A 107 -4.33 8.36 -2.30
CA PRO A 107 -4.68 9.64 -1.66
C PRO A 107 -6.17 10.02 -1.78
N GLY A 108 -6.86 9.53 -2.82
CA GLY A 108 -8.28 9.80 -3.04
C GLY A 108 -9.21 9.09 -2.05
N THR A 109 -8.86 7.85 -1.67
CA THR A 109 -9.66 7.01 -0.76
C THR A 109 -9.15 7.04 0.68
N HIS A 110 -7.83 7.09 0.88
CA HIS A 110 -7.19 7.08 2.21
C HIS A 110 -7.03 8.51 2.76
N LYS A 111 -8.17 9.14 3.09
CA LYS A 111 -8.18 10.48 3.71
C LYS A 111 -7.75 10.40 5.18
N LYS A 112 -7.37 11.55 5.75
CA LYS A 112 -7.04 11.65 7.19
C LYS A 112 -8.12 11.00 8.06
N GLY A 113 -7.72 10.16 9.00
CA GLY A 113 -8.59 9.44 9.91
C GLY A 113 -9.03 8.06 9.42
N PHE A 114 -8.59 7.58 8.24
CA PHE A 114 -8.98 6.25 7.74
C PHE A 114 -8.46 5.09 8.61
N LEU A 115 -7.37 5.31 9.37
CA LEU A 115 -6.80 4.33 10.31
C LEU A 115 -7.31 4.49 11.75
N SER A 116 -8.24 5.41 12.02
CA SER A 116 -8.68 5.74 13.38
C SER A 116 -9.30 4.57 14.15
N ASN A 117 -9.90 3.60 13.46
CA ASN A 117 -10.54 2.43 14.06
C ASN A 117 -9.60 1.21 14.13
N ASP A 118 -8.38 1.32 13.63
CA ASP A 118 -7.42 0.21 13.60
C ASP A 118 -6.47 0.26 14.79
N ARG A 119 -6.27 -0.91 15.41
CA ARG A 119 -5.21 -1.11 16.39
C ARG A 119 -3.93 -1.50 15.65
N LEU A 120 -3.06 -0.52 15.40
CA LEU A 120 -1.84 -0.69 14.60
C LEU A 120 -0.57 -0.71 15.42
N LEU A 121 -0.57 -0.06 16.58
CA LEU A 121 0.57 0.07 17.47
C LEU A 121 0.27 -0.50 18.85
N PRO A 122 1.28 -1.04 19.57
CA PRO A 122 1.16 -1.37 21.00
C PRO A 122 0.76 -0.13 21.81
N GLN A 123 -0.06 -0.32 22.85
CA GLN A 123 -0.49 0.78 23.70
C GLN A 123 0.71 1.48 24.35
N ARG A 124 1.70 0.71 24.79
CA ARG A 124 2.97 1.23 25.33
C ARG A 124 3.62 2.27 24.40
N VAL A 125 3.71 1.96 23.10
CA VAL A 125 4.30 2.89 22.11
C VAL A 125 3.47 4.16 22.01
N MET A 126 2.14 4.04 21.97
CA MET A 126 1.26 5.23 21.91
C MET A 126 1.38 6.12 23.14
N ASP A 127 1.57 5.54 24.32
CA ASP A 127 1.62 6.27 25.59
C ASP A 127 3.00 6.95 25.83
N GLN A 128 4.06 6.44 25.22
CA GLN A 128 5.44 6.92 25.43
C GLN A 128 5.78 8.22 24.67
N PHE A 129 5.01 8.57 23.67
CA PHE A 129 5.34 9.70 22.81
C PHE A 129 4.25 10.77 22.85
N LYS A 130 4.67 12.03 22.84
CA LYS A 130 3.78 13.20 22.75
C LYS A 130 3.26 13.37 21.32
N LEU A 131 2.60 12.35 20.82
CA LEU A 131 2.07 12.30 19.47
C LEU A 131 0.59 11.90 19.51
N ASN A 132 -0.25 12.65 18.81
CA ASN A 132 -1.66 12.33 18.67
C ASN A 132 -1.87 11.21 17.63
N ARG A 133 -3.11 10.69 17.54
CA ARG A 133 -3.45 9.64 16.57
C ARG A 133 -3.18 10.02 15.13
N GLU A 134 -3.41 11.27 14.76
CA GLU A 134 -3.16 11.78 13.40
C GLU A 134 -1.67 11.78 13.06
N GLY A 135 -0.81 12.13 14.03
CA GLY A 135 0.65 12.09 13.85
C GLY A 135 1.16 10.66 13.64
N TRP A 136 0.63 9.69 14.36
CA TRP A 136 0.93 8.28 14.13
C TRP A 136 0.43 7.80 12.77
N GLU A 137 -0.80 8.16 12.40
CA GLU A 137 -1.38 7.85 11.09
C GLU A 137 -0.52 8.41 9.95
N GLN A 138 -0.04 9.64 10.06
CA GLN A 138 0.83 10.27 9.07
C GLN A 138 2.14 9.50 8.90
N LYS A 139 2.81 9.14 10.01
CA LYS A 139 4.06 8.35 9.96
C LYS A 139 3.85 6.96 9.34
N ILE A 140 2.76 6.28 9.71
CA ILE A 140 2.41 4.97 9.14
C ILE A 140 2.06 5.09 7.66
N SER A 141 1.29 6.11 7.25
CA SER A 141 0.88 6.33 5.86
C SER A 141 2.07 6.66 4.96
N GLN A 142 3.08 7.37 5.48
CA GLN A 142 4.32 7.63 4.75
C GLN A 142 5.03 6.32 4.38
N TRP A 143 5.21 5.40 5.34
CA TRP A 143 5.78 4.08 5.07
C TRP A 143 4.86 3.23 4.18
N HIS A 144 3.54 3.29 4.38
CA HIS A 144 2.57 2.57 3.57
C HIS A 144 2.65 2.96 2.09
N SER A 145 2.87 4.24 1.78
CA SER A 145 2.99 4.71 0.39
C SER A 145 4.17 4.08 -0.38
N GLU A 146 5.19 3.61 0.33
CA GLU A 146 6.35 2.93 -0.26
C GLU A 146 6.09 1.46 -0.65
N HIS A 147 5.03 0.87 -0.11
CA HIS A 147 4.67 -0.53 -0.38
C HIS A 147 3.81 -0.71 -1.63
N LYS A 148 3.72 0.33 -2.49
CA LYS A 148 2.92 0.28 -3.72
C LYS A 148 3.30 -0.93 -4.57
N GLY A 149 2.28 -1.67 -4.99
CA GLY A 149 2.48 -2.86 -5.79
C GLY A 149 2.66 -4.15 -4.99
N MET A 150 2.76 -4.10 -3.67
CA MET A 150 2.95 -5.29 -2.82
C MET A 150 1.64 -6.04 -2.61
N LEU A 151 1.66 -7.35 -2.85
CA LEU A 151 0.52 -8.21 -2.56
C LEU A 151 0.26 -8.33 -1.06
N ARG A 152 -0.97 -8.67 -0.70
CA ARG A 152 -1.38 -8.90 0.68
C ARG A 152 -0.51 -9.95 1.38
N GLU A 153 -0.27 -11.05 0.71
CA GLU A 153 0.55 -12.16 1.22
C GLU A 153 2.02 -11.75 1.35
N ASP A 154 2.54 -10.98 0.40
CA ASP A 154 3.91 -10.47 0.47
C ASP A 154 4.06 -9.48 1.64
N ALA A 155 3.08 -8.61 1.89
CA ALA A 155 3.09 -7.72 3.05
C ALA A 155 3.06 -8.48 4.38
N MET A 156 2.27 -9.56 4.48
CA MET A 156 2.28 -10.43 5.65
C MET A 156 3.62 -11.15 5.84
N MET A 157 4.26 -11.57 4.74
CA MET A 157 5.56 -12.23 4.78
C MET A 157 6.66 -11.25 5.21
N GLU A 158 6.70 -10.03 4.65
CA GLU A 158 7.66 -8.99 5.07
C GLU A 158 7.46 -8.62 6.55
N TYR A 159 6.22 -8.53 7.01
CA TYR A 159 5.92 -8.38 8.44
C TYR A 159 6.57 -9.48 9.28
N LEU A 160 6.42 -10.75 8.89
CA LEU A 160 6.98 -11.88 9.63
C LEU A 160 8.50 -11.93 9.56
N LYS A 161 9.11 -11.57 8.43
CA LYS A 161 10.58 -11.48 8.28
C LYS A 161 11.20 -10.47 9.24
N ILE A 162 10.54 -9.33 9.45
CA ILE A 162 10.99 -8.31 10.41
C ILE A 162 10.71 -8.79 11.84
N ALA A 163 9.52 -9.32 12.09
CA ALA A 163 9.12 -9.77 13.42
C ALA A 163 9.97 -10.95 13.94
N GLN A 164 10.43 -11.85 13.06
CA GLN A 164 11.29 -12.98 13.48
C GLN A 164 12.65 -12.55 14.03
N ASP A 165 13.10 -11.34 13.69
CA ASP A 165 14.36 -10.77 14.19
C ASP A 165 14.23 -10.16 15.59
N LEU A 166 12.98 -9.98 16.09
CA LEU A 166 12.75 -9.55 17.47
C LEU A 166 13.24 -10.61 18.46
N GLU A 167 13.84 -10.18 19.55
CA GLU A 167 14.46 -11.05 20.54
C GLU A 167 13.49 -12.07 21.16
N MET A 168 12.24 -11.63 21.43
CA MET A 168 11.22 -12.46 22.08
C MET A 168 10.37 -13.30 21.10
N TYR A 169 10.60 -13.15 19.77
CA TYR A 169 9.82 -13.89 18.79
C TYR A 169 9.97 -15.40 18.91
N GLY A 170 8.85 -16.10 19.07
CA GLY A 170 8.79 -17.57 19.13
C GLY A 170 9.38 -18.19 20.38
N VAL A 171 9.78 -17.38 21.38
CA VAL A 171 10.38 -17.88 22.63
C VAL A 171 9.28 -18.20 23.64
N ASN A 172 9.35 -19.41 24.20
CA ASN A 172 8.51 -19.83 25.32
C ASN A 172 9.31 -19.73 26.62
N TYR A 173 8.96 -18.79 27.49
CA TYR A 173 9.67 -18.55 28.76
C TYR A 173 9.09 -19.38 29.88
N PHE A 174 9.99 -19.99 30.67
CA PHE A 174 9.68 -20.76 31.89
C PHE A 174 10.54 -20.29 33.04
N GLU A 175 9.94 -20.07 34.19
CA GLU A 175 10.69 -19.82 35.43
C GLU A 175 11.43 -21.08 35.85
N ILE A 176 12.72 -20.94 36.09
CA ILE A 176 13.62 -22.03 36.56
C ILE A 176 14.51 -21.51 37.68
N ARG A 177 15.16 -22.42 38.37
CA ARG A 177 16.24 -22.13 39.32
C ARG A 177 17.47 -22.98 39.02
N ASN A 178 18.64 -22.37 39.15
CA ASN A 178 19.89 -23.12 39.11
C ASN A 178 20.13 -23.91 40.44
N LYS A 179 21.24 -24.62 40.56
CA LYS A 179 21.58 -25.36 41.78
C LYS A 179 21.76 -24.48 43.01
N LYS A 180 22.14 -23.21 42.83
CA LYS A 180 22.27 -22.21 43.89
C LYS A 180 20.92 -21.64 44.34
N GLY A 181 19.84 -21.93 43.63
CA GLY A 181 18.49 -21.39 43.89
C GLY A 181 18.21 -20.07 43.23
N THR A 182 19.10 -19.51 42.38
CA THR A 182 18.89 -18.27 41.65
C THR A 182 17.72 -18.43 40.68
N GLU A 183 16.81 -17.48 40.71
CA GLU A 183 15.64 -17.44 39.81
C GLU A 183 16.03 -16.88 38.44
N LEU A 184 15.76 -17.66 37.42
CA LEU A 184 16.11 -17.39 36.02
C LEU A 184 14.94 -17.74 35.12
N TYR A 185 15.00 -17.32 33.85
CA TYR A 185 14.10 -17.81 32.82
C TYR A 185 14.84 -18.75 31.87
N LEU A 186 14.17 -19.84 31.53
CA LEU A 186 14.54 -20.70 30.40
C LEU A 186 13.65 -20.30 29.22
N GLY A 187 14.24 -19.89 28.11
CA GLY A 187 13.57 -19.71 26.83
C GLY A 187 13.76 -20.95 25.97
N VAL A 188 12.66 -21.44 25.42
CA VAL A 188 12.63 -22.56 24.47
C VAL A 188 12.10 -22.03 23.15
N ASP A 189 12.92 -22.12 22.11
CA ASP A 189 12.56 -21.62 20.77
C ASP A 189 12.98 -22.60 19.64
N ALA A 190 12.82 -22.20 18.41
CA ALA A 190 13.19 -22.99 17.24
C ALA A 190 14.68 -23.25 17.12
N LEU A 191 15.52 -22.40 17.71
CA LEU A 191 17.00 -22.43 17.58
C LEU A 191 17.69 -23.17 18.72
N GLY A 192 17.03 -23.33 19.85
CA GLY A 192 17.61 -24.01 21.01
C GLY A 192 16.99 -23.62 22.34
N LEU A 193 17.82 -23.72 23.36
CA LEU A 193 17.53 -23.34 24.74
C LEU A 193 18.39 -22.15 25.11
N ASN A 194 17.79 -21.10 25.63
CA ASN A 194 18.51 -19.93 26.09
C ASN A 194 18.14 -19.61 27.54
N VAL A 195 19.11 -19.19 28.34
CA VAL A 195 18.91 -18.80 29.74
C VAL A 195 18.97 -17.28 29.85
N TYR A 196 18.02 -16.72 30.58
CA TYR A 196 17.86 -15.30 30.79
C TYR A 196 17.86 -14.98 32.29
N LYS A 197 18.30 -13.77 32.62
CA LYS A 197 18.12 -13.24 33.97
C LYS A 197 16.64 -12.95 34.20
N LYS A 198 16.22 -12.89 35.49
CA LYS A 198 14.81 -12.68 35.84
C LYS A 198 14.28 -11.31 35.40
N ASP A 199 15.13 -10.32 35.34
CA ASP A 199 14.84 -8.93 34.97
C ASP A 199 15.06 -8.61 33.49
N ASP A 200 15.68 -9.53 32.72
CA ASP A 200 15.99 -9.32 31.30
C ASP A 200 15.60 -10.54 30.46
N LYS A 201 14.47 -10.43 29.76
CA LYS A 201 14.01 -11.43 28.76
C LYS A 201 14.46 -11.13 27.34
N LEU A 202 15.12 -10.01 27.10
CA LEU A 202 15.60 -9.64 25.76
C LEU A 202 16.99 -10.25 25.50
N THR A 203 17.88 -10.23 26.52
CA THR A 203 19.26 -10.57 26.33
C THR A 203 19.58 -11.89 27.03
N PRO A 204 19.65 -13.02 26.30
CA PRO A 204 20.06 -14.28 26.90
C PRO A 204 21.53 -14.23 27.34
N THR A 205 21.84 -14.89 28.41
CA THR A 205 23.21 -14.98 28.98
C THR A 205 23.94 -16.22 28.49
N VAL A 206 23.24 -17.35 28.40
CA VAL A 206 23.79 -18.65 27.99
C VAL A 206 22.86 -19.31 27.00
N GLY A 207 23.40 -19.94 25.94
CA GLY A 207 22.62 -20.61 24.90
C GLY A 207 23.12 -22.02 24.59
N PHE A 208 22.18 -22.94 24.35
CA PHE A 208 22.39 -24.31 23.95
C PHE A 208 21.62 -24.61 22.65
N PRO A 209 22.29 -24.72 21.49
CA PRO A 209 21.63 -25.08 20.24
C PRO A 209 21.14 -26.53 20.29
N TRP A 210 20.11 -26.83 19.53
CA TRP A 210 19.56 -28.20 19.45
C TRP A 210 20.59 -29.22 19.00
N SER A 211 21.55 -28.83 18.16
CA SER A 211 22.66 -29.68 17.69
C SER A 211 23.62 -30.15 18.78
N GLU A 212 23.64 -29.54 19.95
CA GLU A 212 24.51 -29.91 21.06
C GLU A 212 23.82 -30.74 22.15
N ILE A 213 22.50 -30.96 22.02
CA ILE A 213 21.71 -31.68 23.03
C ILE A 213 21.54 -33.14 22.64
N ARG A 214 22.05 -34.05 23.46
CA ARG A 214 21.94 -35.49 23.26
C ARG A 214 20.67 -36.07 23.85
N ASN A 215 20.40 -35.78 25.13
CA ASN A 215 19.25 -36.35 25.85
C ASN A 215 18.65 -35.34 26.82
N ILE A 216 17.36 -35.45 27.01
CA ILE A 216 16.61 -34.63 27.97
C ILE A 216 15.82 -35.55 28.88
N SER A 217 15.93 -35.33 30.19
CA SER A 217 15.21 -36.09 31.20
C SER A 217 14.77 -35.21 32.36
N PHE A 218 13.78 -35.63 33.12
CA PHE A 218 13.40 -34.96 34.36
C PHE A 218 12.94 -35.97 35.42
N ASN A 219 13.18 -35.60 36.67
CA ASN A 219 12.64 -36.29 37.82
C ASN A 219 12.06 -35.27 38.79
N ASP A 220 10.72 -35.31 38.98
CA ASP A 220 9.92 -34.31 39.69
C ASP A 220 10.25 -32.87 39.23
N LYS A 221 10.87 -32.07 40.07
CA LYS A 221 11.24 -30.67 39.76
C LYS A 221 12.58 -30.53 39.05
N LYS A 222 13.45 -31.52 39.18
CA LYS A 222 14.78 -31.52 38.57
C LYS A 222 14.72 -31.88 37.11
N PHE A 223 15.22 -30.99 36.25
CA PHE A 223 15.32 -31.18 34.81
C PHE A 223 16.81 -31.32 34.44
N VAL A 224 17.12 -32.27 33.58
CA VAL A 224 18.51 -32.61 33.20
C VAL A 224 18.60 -32.67 31.69
N ILE A 225 19.50 -31.88 31.11
CA ILE A 225 19.87 -31.90 29.70
C ILE A 225 21.29 -32.41 29.59
N LYS A 226 21.49 -33.49 28.85
CA LYS A 226 22.78 -34.09 28.60
C LYS A 226 23.34 -33.59 27.28
N PRO A 227 24.50 -32.93 27.26
CA PRO A 227 25.12 -32.49 26.03
C PRO A 227 25.69 -33.68 25.24
N ILE A 228 25.98 -33.46 23.95
CA ILE A 228 26.69 -34.44 23.11
C ILE A 228 28.13 -34.55 23.53
N ASP A 229 28.76 -33.45 23.93
CA ASP A 229 30.10 -33.46 24.48
C ASP A 229 30.14 -34.24 25.81
N LYS A 230 30.69 -35.46 25.76
CA LYS A 230 30.82 -36.35 26.92
C LYS A 230 31.71 -35.80 28.06
N LYS A 231 32.55 -34.76 27.74
CA LYS A 231 33.39 -34.09 28.72
C LYS A 231 32.69 -32.95 29.46
N ALA A 232 31.58 -32.49 28.92
CA ALA A 232 30.80 -31.45 29.56
C ALA A 232 29.88 -32.06 30.64
N PRO A 233 29.67 -31.36 31.77
CA PRO A 233 28.72 -31.78 32.79
C PRO A 233 27.29 -31.69 32.27
N ASP A 234 26.35 -32.38 32.95
CA ASP A 234 24.93 -32.26 32.68
C ASP A 234 24.46 -30.83 33.03
N PHE A 235 23.65 -30.23 32.14
CA PHE A 235 22.95 -28.97 32.41
C PHE A 235 21.70 -29.27 33.25
N VAL A 236 21.69 -28.78 34.49
CA VAL A 236 20.66 -29.13 35.48
C VAL A 236 20.00 -27.88 36.01
N PHE A 237 18.67 -27.84 35.95
CA PHE A 237 17.85 -26.79 36.57
C PHE A 237 16.64 -27.38 37.29
N TYR A 238 15.97 -26.55 38.08
CA TYR A 238 14.79 -26.91 38.85
C TYR A 238 13.61 -26.04 38.43
N ALA A 239 12.53 -26.69 38.03
CA ALA A 239 11.28 -26.01 37.77
C ALA A 239 10.42 -25.92 39.05
N PRO A 240 9.54 -24.94 39.17
CA PRO A 240 8.70 -24.77 40.34
C PRO A 240 7.73 -25.95 40.57
N ARG A 241 7.34 -26.67 39.52
CA ARG A 241 6.37 -27.78 39.56
C ARG A 241 6.67 -28.80 38.45
N LEU A 242 6.36 -30.07 38.72
CA LEU A 242 6.46 -31.20 37.77
C LEU A 242 5.76 -30.91 36.44
N ARG A 243 4.61 -30.25 36.46
CA ARG A 243 3.83 -29.87 35.25
C ARG A 243 4.63 -28.96 34.30
N VAL A 244 5.47 -28.07 34.85
CA VAL A 244 6.32 -27.17 34.06
C VAL A 244 7.37 -28.01 33.32
N ASN A 245 8.02 -28.96 33.97
CA ASN A 245 8.98 -29.87 33.33
C ASN A 245 8.35 -30.67 32.20
N LYS A 246 7.11 -31.16 32.38
CA LYS A 246 6.38 -31.87 31.31
C LYS A 246 6.12 -30.96 30.11
N ARG A 247 5.85 -29.64 30.32
CA ARG A 247 5.66 -28.65 29.25
C ARG A 247 6.98 -28.34 28.54
N ILE A 248 8.04 -28.12 29.31
CA ILE A 248 9.40 -27.88 28.78
C ILE A 248 9.79 -29.04 27.88
N LEU A 249 9.70 -30.29 28.40
CA LEU A 249 10.05 -31.49 27.62
C LEU A 249 9.24 -31.56 26.29
N ALA A 250 7.93 -31.36 26.34
CA ALA A 250 7.08 -31.46 25.17
C ALA A 250 7.40 -30.39 24.09
N LEU A 251 7.86 -29.20 24.50
CA LEU A 251 8.34 -28.16 23.59
C LEU A 251 9.75 -28.45 23.08
N CYS A 252 10.65 -28.93 23.93
CA CYS A 252 11.99 -29.31 23.51
C CYS A 252 11.95 -30.42 22.46
N MET A 253 11.14 -31.47 22.69
CA MET A 253 10.98 -32.57 21.76
C MET A 253 10.51 -32.12 20.39
N GLY A 254 9.43 -31.32 20.35
CA GLY A 254 8.90 -30.86 19.08
C GLY A 254 9.78 -29.85 18.35
N ASN A 255 10.42 -28.92 19.05
CA ASN A 255 11.38 -28.00 18.43
C ASN A 255 12.62 -28.74 17.92
N HIS A 256 13.16 -29.70 18.67
CA HIS A 256 14.28 -30.50 18.22
C HIS A 256 13.92 -31.34 16.99
N GLU A 257 12.75 -31.99 16.97
CA GLU A 257 12.28 -32.76 15.83
C GLU A 257 12.21 -31.90 14.58
N LEU A 258 11.61 -30.69 14.67
CA LEU A 258 11.53 -29.75 13.57
C LEU A 258 12.92 -29.24 13.17
N TYR A 259 13.79 -28.95 14.12
CA TYR A 259 15.18 -28.54 13.87
C TYR A 259 15.92 -29.59 13.03
N MET A 260 15.83 -30.86 13.40
CA MET A 260 16.45 -31.96 12.68
C MET A 260 15.80 -32.21 11.32
N ARG A 261 14.46 -32.04 11.22
CA ARG A 261 13.72 -32.18 9.96
C ARG A 261 14.18 -31.14 8.93
N ARG A 262 14.38 -29.88 9.34
CA ARG A 262 14.84 -28.78 8.48
C ARG A 262 16.20 -29.02 7.84
N ARG A 263 17.01 -29.90 8.44
CA ARG A 263 18.37 -30.24 7.99
C ARG A 263 18.42 -31.53 7.15
N LYS A 264 17.25 -32.14 6.93
CA LYS A 264 17.07 -33.26 6.01
C LYS A 264 16.46 -32.74 4.71
N PRO A 265 16.66 -33.48 3.59
CA PRO A 265 15.94 -33.17 2.35
C PRO A 265 14.42 -33.19 2.57
N ASP A 266 13.73 -32.27 1.89
CA ASP A 266 12.26 -32.23 1.93
C ASP A 266 11.65 -33.53 1.43
N THR A 267 10.59 -33.97 2.11
CA THR A 267 9.78 -35.11 1.63
C THR A 267 9.11 -34.77 0.31
N ILE A 268 8.70 -35.79 -0.45
CA ILE A 268 8.02 -35.63 -1.74
C ILE A 268 6.78 -34.74 -1.59
N GLU A 269 6.00 -34.94 -0.52
CA GLU A 269 4.81 -34.12 -0.22
C GLU A 269 5.16 -32.64 0.00
N VAL A 270 6.23 -32.34 0.74
CA VAL A 270 6.68 -30.97 0.96
C VAL A 270 7.19 -30.33 -0.33
N GLN A 271 7.92 -31.11 -1.16
CA GLN A 271 8.37 -30.64 -2.49
C GLN A 271 7.19 -30.32 -3.40
N GLN A 272 6.17 -31.17 -3.43
CA GLN A 272 4.94 -30.93 -4.20
C GLN A 272 4.20 -29.69 -3.70
N MET A 273 4.05 -29.53 -2.36
CA MET A 273 3.44 -28.33 -1.80
C MET A 273 4.20 -27.06 -2.18
N LYS A 274 5.54 -27.08 -2.11
CA LYS A 274 6.38 -25.93 -2.51
C LYS A 274 6.22 -25.63 -4.01
N ALA A 275 6.17 -26.66 -4.85
CA ALA A 275 5.97 -26.50 -6.29
C ALA A 275 4.59 -25.88 -6.59
N GLN A 276 3.54 -26.42 -5.97
CA GLN A 276 2.17 -25.90 -6.11
C GLN A 276 2.06 -24.44 -5.62
N ALA A 277 2.57 -24.12 -4.43
CA ALA A 277 2.55 -22.76 -3.89
C ALA A 277 3.32 -21.77 -4.78
N LYS A 278 4.43 -22.21 -5.39
CA LYS A 278 5.19 -21.39 -6.34
C LYS A 278 4.40 -21.11 -7.61
N GLU A 279 3.69 -22.11 -8.12
CA GLU A 279 2.83 -21.98 -9.30
C GLU A 279 1.64 -21.05 -9.02
N GLU A 280 0.94 -21.25 -7.90
CA GLU A 280 -0.15 -20.36 -7.45
C GLU A 280 0.32 -18.91 -7.27
N LYS A 281 1.50 -18.70 -6.69
CA LYS A 281 2.08 -17.36 -6.56
C LYS A 281 2.38 -16.73 -7.92
N LEU A 282 2.91 -17.49 -8.86
CA LEU A 282 3.18 -17.03 -10.23
C LEU A 282 1.87 -16.68 -10.96
N GLN A 283 0.85 -17.52 -10.84
CA GLN A 283 -0.47 -17.23 -11.41
C GLN A 283 -1.07 -15.93 -10.87
N LYS A 284 -1.08 -15.76 -9.55
CA LYS A 284 -1.54 -14.52 -8.90
C LYS A 284 -0.75 -13.30 -9.37
N GLN A 285 0.55 -13.43 -9.56
CA GLN A 285 1.39 -12.35 -10.07
C GLN A 285 1.01 -11.99 -11.51
N VAL A 286 0.85 -12.99 -12.39
CA VAL A 286 0.45 -12.79 -13.80
C VAL A 286 -0.95 -12.16 -13.89
N GLU A 287 -1.92 -12.64 -13.08
CA GLU A 287 -3.25 -12.06 -13.03
C GLU A 287 -3.21 -10.59 -12.58
N ARG A 288 -2.41 -10.30 -11.56
CA ARG A 288 -2.23 -8.92 -11.10
C ARG A 288 -1.59 -8.03 -12.16
N GLU A 289 -0.55 -8.50 -12.85
CA GLU A 289 0.07 -7.75 -13.93
C GLU A 289 -0.93 -7.48 -15.06
N LYS A 290 -1.78 -8.46 -15.40
CA LYS A 290 -2.86 -8.27 -16.37
C LYS A 290 -3.86 -7.21 -15.89
N LEU A 291 -4.31 -7.32 -14.63
CA LEU A 291 -5.23 -6.36 -14.04
C LEU A 291 -4.64 -4.94 -13.99
N MET A 292 -3.36 -4.81 -13.60
CA MET A 292 -2.69 -3.51 -13.58
C MET A 292 -2.55 -2.91 -14.97
N LYS A 293 -2.27 -3.72 -16.00
CA LYS A 293 -2.24 -3.27 -17.40
C LYS A 293 -3.62 -2.82 -17.87
N GLU A 294 -4.67 -3.55 -17.48
CA GLU A 294 -6.05 -3.19 -17.81
C GLU A 294 -6.49 -1.90 -17.13
N ILE A 295 -6.16 -1.73 -15.83
CA ILE A 295 -6.42 -0.50 -15.10
C ILE A 295 -5.68 0.69 -15.74
N ALA A 296 -4.38 0.52 -16.04
CA ALA A 296 -3.58 1.56 -16.68
C ALA A 296 -4.13 1.93 -18.08
N ALA A 297 -4.54 0.93 -18.87
CA ALA A 297 -5.17 1.16 -20.18
C ALA A 297 -6.51 1.89 -20.05
N ARG A 298 -7.30 1.55 -19.02
CA ARG A 298 -8.56 2.24 -18.72
C ARG A 298 -8.33 3.69 -18.28
N GLU A 299 -7.39 3.92 -17.37
CA GLU A 299 -7.03 5.28 -16.92
C GLU A 299 -6.52 6.14 -18.10
N GLU A 300 -5.72 5.55 -19.00
CA GLU A 300 -5.27 6.24 -20.21
C GLU A 300 -6.42 6.54 -21.17
N ALA A 301 -7.37 5.58 -21.31
CA ALA A 301 -8.57 5.80 -22.12
C ALA A 301 -9.48 6.88 -21.52
N GLU A 302 -9.71 6.88 -20.22
CA GLU A 302 -10.47 7.90 -19.50
C GLU A 302 -9.80 9.29 -19.63
N LYS A 303 -8.46 9.34 -19.55
CA LYS A 303 -7.72 10.58 -19.76
C LYS A 303 -7.89 11.11 -21.18
N LYS A 304 -7.75 10.24 -22.18
CA LYS A 304 -7.98 10.60 -23.59
C LYS A 304 -9.42 11.04 -23.84
N GLN A 305 -10.38 10.33 -23.25
CA GLN A 305 -11.80 10.73 -23.34
C GLN A 305 -12.01 12.14 -22.78
N LYS A 306 -11.45 12.43 -21.62
CA LYS A 306 -11.54 13.78 -21.04
C LYS A 306 -10.88 14.84 -21.91
N GLU A 307 -9.68 14.55 -22.47
CA GLU A 307 -9.01 15.45 -23.41
C GLU A 307 -9.88 15.72 -24.67
N TYR A 308 -10.60 14.70 -25.15
CA TYR A 308 -11.55 14.88 -26.27
C TYR A 308 -12.79 15.66 -25.86
N GLU A 309 -13.33 15.42 -24.66
CA GLU A 309 -14.47 16.19 -24.12
C GLU A 309 -14.09 17.67 -23.95
N ASP A 310 -12.90 17.95 -23.41
CA ASP A 310 -12.39 19.31 -23.27
C ASP A 310 -12.23 20.01 -24.63
N LYS A 311 -11.64 19.33 -25.64
CA LYS A 311 -11.53 19.85 -27.02
C LYS A 311 -12.87 20.06 -27.66
N LEU A 312 -13.84 19.18 -27.46
CA LEU A 312 -15.18 19.30 -27.98
C LEU A 312 -15.91 20.51 -27.38
N SER A 313 -15.75 20.73 -26.08
CA SER A 313 -16.26 21.89 -25.36
C SER A 313 -15.62 23.19 -25.87
N GLU A 314 -14.32 23.19 -26.15
CA GLU A 314 -13.60 24.33 -26.71
C GLU A 314 -14.13 24.67 -28.13
N MET A 315 -14.21 23.65 -29.00
CA MET A 315 -14.78 23.83 -30.35
C MET A 315 -16.26 24.31 -30.33
N GLN A 316 -17.05 23.80 -29.39
CA GLN A 316 -18.44 24.29 -29.23
C GLN A 316 -18.46 25.76 -28.84
N SER A 317 -17.59 26.18 -27.94
CA SER A 317 -17.48 27.58 -27.52
C SER A 317 -17.01 28.50 -28.67
N GLU A 318 -16.09 28.02 -29.52
CA GLU A 318 -15.64 28.72 -30.71
C GLU A 318 -16.76 28.83 -31.76
N MET A 319 -17.50 27.75 -31.97
CA MET A 319 -18.65 27.76 -32.87
C MET A 319 -19.74 28.74 -32.40
N GLU A 320 -20.02 28.76 -31.08
CA GLU A 320 -20.98 29.74 -30.54
C GLU A 320 -20.50 31.19 -30.67
N ARG A 321 -19.17 31.44 -30.58
CA ARG A 321 -18.60 32.76 -30.86
C ARG A 321 -18.75 33.12 -32.32
N ALA A 322 -18.38 32.23 -33.24
CA ALA A 322 -18.51 32.41 -34.65
C ALA A 322 -19.98 32.64 -35.07
N GLN A 323 -20.92 31.92 -34.46
CA GLN A 323 -22.37 32.16 -34.70
C GLN A 323 -22.81 33.54 -34.22
N ARG A 324 -22.35 34.02 -33.09
CA ARG A 324 -22.63 35.38 -32.59
C ARG A 324 -22.06 36.44 -33.52
N GLU A 325 -20.80 36.28 -33.92
CA GLU A 325 -20.14 37.18 -34.88
C GLU A 325 -20.89 37.20 -36.23
N LEU A 326 -21.37 36.03 -36.67
CA LEU A 326 -22.19 35.95 -37.89
C LEU A 326 -23.50 36.69 -37.76
N LEU A 327 -24.22 36.55 -36.64
CA LEU A 327 -25.47 37.27 -36.39
C LEU A 327 -25.25 38.78 -36.33
N GLU A 328 -24.17 39.22 -35.66
CA GLU A 328 -23.77 40.62 -35.60
C GLU A 328 -23.44 41.16 -37.03
N ALA A 329 -22.71 40.35 -37.82
CA ALA A 329 -22.42 40.69 -39.20
C ALA A 329 -23.69 40.77 -40.08
N GLN A 330 -24.64 39.84 -39.89
CA GLN A 330 -25.95 39.90 -40.59
C GLN A 330 -26.74 41.13 -40.20
N ASP A 331 -26.78 41.50 -38.93
CA ASP A 331 -27.45 42.71 -38.48
C ASP A 331 -26.78 43.99 -39.03
N THR A 332 -25.44 43.97 -39.12
CA THR A 332 -24.73 45.09 -39.77
C THR A 332 -25.01 45.16 -41.25
N ILE A 333 -25.06 44.02 -41.95
CA ILE A 333 -25.48 43.98 -43.39
C ILE A 333 -26.87 44.56 -43.55
N ARG A 334 -27.83 44.12 -42.74
CA ARG A 334 -29.24 44.64 -42.85
C ARG A 334 -29.28 46.13 -42.61
N ARG A 335 -28.57 46.68 -41.64
CA ARG A 335 -28.47 48.11 -41.39
C ARG A 335 -27.86 48.84 -42.58
N LEU A 336 -26.84 48.27 -43.20
CA LEU A 336 -26.22 48.86 -44.40
C LEU A 336 -27.12 48.79 -45.60
N GLU A 337 -27.85 47.71 -45.78
CA GLU A 337 -28.87 47.62 -46.88
C GLU A 337 -29.98 48.63 -46.70
N GLU A 338 -30.47 48.88 -45.46
CA GLU A 338 -31.40 49.92 -45.13
C GLU A 338 -30.84 51.32 -45.45
N GLN A 339 -29.57 51.56 -45.06
CA GLN A 339 -28.89 52.83 -45.38
C GLN A 339 -28.70 53.02 -46.90
N LEU A 340 -28.35 51.93 -47.59
CA LEU A 340 -28.17 51.94 -49.05
C LEU A 340 -29.48 52.24 -49.76
N ARG A 341 -30.59 51.66 -49.27
CA ARG A 341 -31.95 51.99 -49.81
C ARG A 341 -32.32 53.47 -49.58
N ALA A 342 -32.07 53.95 -48.34
CA ALA A 342 -32.35 55.37 -48.04
C ALA A 342 -31.48 56.32 -48.90
N LEU A 343 -30.24 55.93 -49.19
CA LEU A 343 -29.33 56.64 -50.06
C LEU A 343 -29.82 56.62 -51.51
N GLN A 344 -30.30 55.47 -51.97
CA GLN A 344 -30.92 55.37 -53.36
C GLN A 344 -32.16 56.24 -53.49
N GLU A 345 -33.04 56.21 -52.47
CA GLU A 345 -34.23 57.09 -52.44
C GLU A 345 -33.80 58.57 -52.46
N SER A 346 -32.78 58.92 -51.64
CA SER A 346 -32.22 60.26 -51.60
C SER A 346 -31.60 60.66 -52.96
N LYS A 347 -30.94 59.71 -53.64
CA LYS A 347 -30.39 59.92 -54.99
C LYS A 347 -31.51 60.14 -56.05
N GLU A 348 -32.57 59.33 -55.98
CA GLU A 348 -33.75 59.53 -56.91
C GLU A 348 -34.41 60.88 -56.70
N GLU A 349 -34.54 61.34 -55.42
CA GLU A 349 -35.00 62.66 -55.11
C GLU A 349 -34.08 63.76 -55.70
N LEU A 350 -32.78 63.52 -55.62
CA LEU A 350 -31.75 64.40 -56.19
C LEU A 350 -31.86 64.46 -57.72
N ASP A 351 -31.97 63.29 -58.36
CA ASP A 351 -32.17 63.21 -59.82
C ASP A 351 -33.46 63.88 -60.25
N GLN A 352 -34.52 63.77 -59.44
CA GLN A 352 -35.75 64.51 -59.68
C GLN A 352 -35.54 66.03 -59.56
N LYS A 353 -34.87 66.48 -58.54
CA LYS A 353 -34.50 67.89 -58.36
C LYS A 353 -33.61 68.41 -59.49
N GLN A 354 -32.67 67.58 -59.94
CA GLN A 354 -31.81 67.91 -61.07
C GLN A 354 -32.64 68.07 -62.36
N ARG A 355 -33.56 67.14 -62.62
CA ARG A 355 -34.47 67.25 -63.77
C ARG A 355 -35.37 68.51 -63.70
N GLN A 356 -35.89 68.81 -62.48
CA GLN A 356 -36.61 70.01 -62.23
C GLN A 356 -35.78 71.28 -62.49
N LEU A 357 -34.48 71.21 -62.09
CA LEU A 357 -33.57 72.32 -62.36
C LEU A 357 -33.25 72.47 -63.83
N GLU A 358 -33.03 71.33 -64.55
CA GLU A 358 -32.85 71.33 -66.00
C GLU A 358 -34.08 71.85 -66.72
N GLU A 359 -35.28 71.49 -66.27
CA GLU A 359 -36.52 72.00 -66.78
C GLU A 359 -36.68 73.51 -66.52
N LEU A 360 -36.27 73.93 -65.28
CA LEU A 360 -36.25 75.37 -64.95
C LEU A 360 -35.24 76.14 -65.78
N MET A 361 -34.05 75.53 -66.00
CA MET A 361 -33.03 76.11 -66.88
C MET A 361 -33.51 76.20 -68.36
N SER A 362 -34.21 75.17 -68.81
CA SER A 362 -34.81 75.18 -70.13
C SER A 362 -35.85 76.30 -70.24
N ARG A 363 -36.72 76.44 -69.22
CA ARG A 363 -37.70 77.56 -69.17
C ARG A 363 -36.98 78.93 -69.06
N LEU A 364 -35.88 79.00 -68.36
CA LEU A 364 -35.07 80.20 -68.26
C LEU A 364 -34.41 80.55 -69.60
N HIS A 365 -34.12 79.53 -70.39
CA HIS A 365 -33.58 79.71 -71.74
C HIS A 365 -34.67 80.21 -72.69
N GLU A 366 -35.91 79.74 -72.51
CA GLU A 366 -37.11 80.22 -73.27
C GLU A 366 -37.54 81.63 -72.83
N GLU A 367 -37.40 81.95 -71.51
CA GLU A 367 -37.69 83.29 -70.97
C GLU A 367 -36.58 84.29 -71.21
N ARG A 368 -35.48 83.91 -71.85
CA ARG A 368 -34.32 84.79 -72.15
C ARG A 368 -34.67 85.91 -73.12
N GLU A 369 -35.88 85.84 -73.72
CA GLU A 369 -36.42 86.84 -74.61
C GLU A 369 -37.32 87.87 -73.93
N MET A 370 -37.65 87.63 -72.61
CA MET A 370 -38.50 88.57 -71.86
C MET A 370 -37.81 89.03 -70.56
N GLU A 371 -37.56 90.30 -70.47
CA GLU A 371 -37.11 91.13 -69.33
C GLU A 371 -35.95 90.75 -68.46
N ALA A 372 -34.90 91.62 -68.45
CA ALA A 372 -33.59 91.43 -67.76
C ALA A 372 -33.65 91.41 -66.22
N SER A 373 -34.76 91.79 -65.57
CA SER A 373 -34.84 91.81 -64.09
C SER A 373 -35.28 90.46 -63.46
N GLU A 374 -36.02 89.63 -64.22
CA GLU A 374 -36.40 88.27 -63.76
C GLU A 374 -35.32 87.25 -64.00
N LYS A 375 -34.49 87.43 -65.03
CA LYS A 375 -33.35 86.54 -65.32
C LYS A 375 -32.35 86.53 -64.20
N GLN A 376 -32.14 87.60 -63.53
CA GLN A 376 -31.13 87.67 -62.45
C GLN A 376 -31.61 86.94 -61.19
N ARG A 377 -32.90 86.98 -60.84
CA ARG A 377 -33.48 86.22 -59.71
C ARG A 377 -33.51 84.75 -59.96
N LEU A 378 -33.84 84.32 -61.17
CA LEU A 378 -33.85 82.89 -61.50
C LEU A 378 -32.46 82.31 -61.59
N ALA A 379 -31.49 83.06 -62.12
CA ALA A 379 -30.05 82.63 -62.11
C ALA A 379 -29.48 82.44 -60.72
N GLU A 380 -29.83 83.34 -59.78
CA GLU A 380 -29.43 83.20 -58.39
C GLU A 380 -30.07 81.95 -57.67
N GLU A 381 -31.32 81.66 -58.02
CA GLU A 381 -32.03 80.50 -57.49
C GLU A 381 -31.48 79.18 -58.07
N ILE A 382 -31.11 79.15 -59.33
CA ILE A 382 -30.45 78.01 -59.97
C ILE A 382 -29.07 77.76 -59.39
N ALA A 383 -28.25 78.83 -59.20
CA ALA A 383 -26.95 78.71 -58.63
C ALA A 383 -26.99 78.14 -57.17
N ARG A 384 -27.98 78.57 -56.39
CA ARG A 384 -28.21 78.00 -55.04
C ARG A 384 -28.58 76.52 -55.08
N ARG A 385 -29.40 76.11 -56.01
CA ARG A 385 -29.79 74.72 -56.16
C ARG A 385 -28.68 73.81 -56.74
N GLU A 386 -27.87 74.37 -57.66
CA GLU A 386 -26.66 73.68 -58.14
C GLU A 386 -25.65 73.44 -57.02
N GLU A 387 -25.47 74.40 -56.12
CA GLU A 387 -24.60 74.27 -54.96
C GLU A 387 -25.14 73.25 -53.99
N GLU A 388 -26.46 73.18 -53.78
CA GLU A 388 -27.13 72.19 -52.95
C GLU A 388 -26.98 70.76 -53.53
N VAL A 389 -27.18 70.61 -54.85
CA VAL A 389 -26.96 69.33 -55.58
C VAL A 389 -25.52 68.89 -55.51
N SER A 390 -24.51 69.77 -55.65
CA SER A 390 -23.11 69.44 -55.55
C SER A 390 -22.74 68.95 -54.11
N ARG A 391 -23.37 69.58 -53.10
CA ARG A 391 -23.17 69.20 -51.70
C ARG A 391 -23.74 67.79 -51.41
N ILE A 392 -24.95 67.50 -51.88
CA ILE A 392 -25.59 66.18 -51.74
C ILE A 392 -24.81 65.13 -52.52
N GLN A 393 -24.27 65.41 -53.70
CA GLN A 393 -23.47 64.47 -54.50
C GLN A 393 -22.16 64.07 -53.78
N LYS A 394 -21.50 65.00 -53.05
CA LYS A 394 -20.37 64.71 -52.27
C LYS A 394 -20.70 63.83 -51.08
N GLU A 395 -21.85 64.01 -50.44
CA GLU A 395 -22.34 63.20 -49.33
C GLU A 395 -22.68 61.77 -49.76
N VAL A 396 -23.31 61.63 -50.96
CA VAL A 396 -23.61 60.29 -51.56
C VAL A 396 -22.29 59.51 -51.83
N ASN A 397 -21.30 60.14 -52.44
CA ASN A 397 -20.05 59.49 -52.76
C ASN A 397 -19.28 59.02 -51.48
N SER A 398 -19.35 59.81 -50.38
CA SER A 398 -18.77 59.46 -49.12
C SER A 398 -19.44 58.21 -48.50
N ARG A 399 -20.71 58.08 -48.59
CA ARG A 399 -21.47 56.95 -48.08
C ARG A 399 -21.38 55.71 -48.97
N ASP A 400 -21.17 55.83 -50.25
CA ASP A 400 -20.85 54.70 -51.16
C ASP A 400 -19.47 54.05 -50.80
N GLU A 401 -18.49 54.84 -50.40
CA GLU A 401 -17.20 54.30 -49.94
C GLU A 401 -17.33 53.59 -48.61
N GLU A 402 -18.13 54.06 -47.67
CA GLU A 402 -18.42 53.47 -46.40
C GLU A 402 -19.17 52.14 -46.54
N ALA A 403 -20.16 52.08 -47.45
CA ALA A 403 -20.90 50.87 -47.82
C ALA A 403 -19.96 49.76 -48.39
N ARG A 404 -18.98 50.12 -49.22
CA ARG A 404 -17.98 49.15 -49.76
C ARG A 404 -17.06 48.57 -48.71
N ARG A 405 -16.67 49.36 -47.69
CA ARG A 405 -15.85 48.89 -46.56
C ARG A 405 -16.61 47.85 -45.74
N LEU A 406 -17.85 48.13 -45.42
CA LEU A 406 -18.70 47.23 -44.64
C LEU A 406 -19.06 45.93 -45.40
N GLN A 407 -19.20 45.96 -46.72
CA GLN A 407 -19.34 44.75 -47.55
C GLN A 407 -18.12 43.86 -47.49
N ALA A 408 -16.91 44.41 -47.44
CA ALA A 408 -15.67 43.63 -47.29
C ALA A 408 -15.58 42.95 -45.94
N GLU A 409 -16.03 43.59 -44.84
CA GLU A 409 -16.07 42.99 -43.51
C GLU A 409 -17.06 41.81 -43.42
N VAL A 410 -18.18 41.90 -44.08
CA VAL A 410 -19.19 40.82 -44.19
C VAL A 410 -18.61 39.59 -44.92
N GLU A 411 -17.86 39.81 -45.99
CA GLU A 411 -17.22 38.73 -46.76
C GLU A 411 -16.16 38.00 -45.90
N GLU A 412 -15.42 38.74 -45.08
CA GLU A 412 -14.45 38.16 -44.17
C GLU A 412 -15.09 37.34 -43.02
N ALA A 413 -16.21 37.80 -42.49
CA ALA A 413 -17.00 37.09 -41.48
C ALA A 413 -17.58 35.77 -42.03
N ARG A 414 -18.05 35.76 -43.28
CA ARG A 414 -18.54 34.53 -43.96
C ARG A 414 -17.43 33.50 -44.14
N LYS A 415 -16.23 33.93 -44.48
CA LYS A 415 -15.07 33.04 -44.63
C LYS A 415 -14.67 32.36 -43.33
N ARG A 416 -14.71 33.08 -42.21
CA ARG A 416 -14.47 32.50 -40.86
C ARG A 416 -15.54 31.48 -40.47
N GLN A 417 -16.76 31.62 -40.89
CA GLN A 417 -17.84 30.63 -40.67
C GLN A 417 -17.60 29.33 -41.44
N GLU A 418 -17.12 29.38 -42.69
CA GLU A 418 -16.81 28.19 -43.49
C GLU A 418 -15.64 27.41 -42.88
N GLU A 419 -14.64 28.10 -42.34
CA GLU A 419 -13.52 27.46 -41.66
C GLU A 419 -13.95 26.75 -40.37
N ALA A 420 -14.88 27.33 -39.59
CA ALA A 420 -15.42 26.73 -38.37
C ALA A 420 -16.30 25.49 -38.63
N THR A 421 -17.10 25.51 -39.70
CA THR A 421 -17.94 24.35 -40.07
C THR A 421 -17.13 23.18 -40.62
N ASN A 422 -16.03 23.43 -41.31
CA ASN A 422 -15.12 22.42 -41.79
C ASN A 422 -14.34 21.74 -40.63
N ALA A 423 -13.95 22.50 -39.60
CA ALA A 423 -13.34 21.99 -38.39
C ALA A 423 -14.28 21.07 -37.60
N LEU A 424 -15.55 21.40 -37.52
CA LEU A 424 -16.58 20.58 -36.86
C LEU A 424 -16.83 19.25 -37.59
N MET A 425 -16.83 19.26 -38.93
CA MET A 425 -17.00 18.04 -39.74
C MET A 425 -15.83 17.06 -39.57
N ASN A 426 -14.62 17.57 -39.42
CA ASN A 426 -13.45 16.73 -39.21
C ASN A 426 -13.42 16.07 -37.82
N ALA A 427 -13.88 16.78 -36.78
CA ALA A 427 -13.95 16.25 -35.41
C ALA A 427 -15.00 15.14 -35.25
N THR A 428 -16.11 15.20 -35.94
CA THR A 428 -17.17 14.17 -35.90
C THR A 428 -16.80 12.88 -36.64
N SER A 429 -15.87 12.93 -37.57
CA SER A 429 -15.45 11.75 -38.33
C SER A 429 -14.44 10.87 -37.59
N GLU A 430 -13.68 11.41 -36.63
CA GLU A 430 -12.70 10.65 -35.83
C GLU A 430 -13.34 9.88 -34.66
N THR A 431 -14.46 10.36 -34.11
CA THR A 431 -15.15 9.71 -32.98
C THR A 431 -15.86 8.40 -33.35
N MET A 432 -16.13 8.16 -34.64
CA MET A 432 -16.82 6.92 -35.06
C MET A 432 -15.93 5.70 -35.34
N ARG A 433 -14.61 5.83 -35.24
CA ARG A 433 -13.68 4.73 -35.63
C ARG A 433 -13.22 3.83 -34.50
N HIS A 434 -13.49 4.12 -33.24
CA HIS A 434 -12.89 3.39 -32.11
C HIS A 434 -13.84 2.55 -31.25
N SER A 435 -14.99 2.17 -31.75
CA SER A 435 -15.87 1.25 -31.00
C SER A 435 -16.03 -0.07 -31.72
N LYS A 436 -15.17 -1.05 -31.38
CA LYS A 436 -15.51 -2.50 -31.47
C LYS A 436 -14.38 -3.45 -31.07
N MET A 437 -14.76 -4.40 -30.24
CA MET A 437 -14.32 -5.80 -30.00
C MET A 437 -13.63 -6.03 -28.64
N HIS A 438 -14.12 -6.73 -27.77
CA HIS A 438 -14.94 -7.91 -27.39
C HIS A 438 -14.17 -9.23 -27.23
N ASN A 439 -14.20 -9.78 -26.01
CA ASN A 439 -14.56 -11.10 -25.41
C ASN A 439 -13.70 -12.36 -25.70
N VAL A 440 -13.48 -13.30 -24.75
CA VAL A 440 -14.30 -14.28 -24.02
C VAL A 440 -13.47 -15.52 -23.54
N PHE A 441 -13.67 -16.02 -22.27
CA PHE A 441 -13.79 -17.38 -21.66
C PHE A 441 -12.61 -18.41 -21.63
N GLU A 442 -12.48 -19.41 -20.78
CA GLU A 442 -13.11 -20.09 -19.61
C GLU A 442 -12.27 -21.31 -19.14
N HIS A 443 -12.34 -21.71 -17.84
CA HIS A 443 -12.44 -23.00 -17.09
C HIS A 443 -11.44 -24.20 -17.29
N ASP A 444 -11.10 -25.09 -16.36
CA ASP A 444 -11.73 -25.82 -15.22
C ASP A 444 -10.76 -26.88 -14.56
N HIS A 445 -10.96 -27.18 -13.25
CA HIS A 445 -10.93 -28.39 -12.37
C HIS A 445 -9.87 -29.53 -12.45
N ASP A 446 -9.42 -30.20 -11.40
CA ASP A 446 -9.93 -31.02 -10.30
C ASP A 446 -8.85 -31.90 -9.57
N GLU A 447 -8.98 -32.04 -8.28
CA GLU A 447 -8.98 -33.05 -7.21
C GLU A 447 -7.96 -34.21 -6.99
N ASN A 448 -7.79 -34.49 -5.68
CA ASN A 448 -7.71 -35.71 -4.84
C ASN A 448 -6.34 -36.31 -4.44
N ASP A 449 -6.13 -36.62 -3.24
CA ASP A 449 -6.45 -37.22 -1.97
C ASP A 449 -5.44 -38.34 -1.52
N ASP A 450 -5.24 -38.43 -0.21
CA ASP A 450 -5.12 -39.55 0.73
C ASP A 450 -3.79 -40.10 1.30
N ASP A 451 -3.80 -40.06 2.64
CA ASP A 451 -3.57 -40.99 3.78
C ASP A 451 -2.20 -41.64 4.20
N ILE A 452 -1.83 -41.31 5.44
CA ILE A 452 -1.41 -41.92 6.74
C ILE A 452 -0.59 -43.28 6.73
N PRO A 453 0.25 -43.69 7.74
CA PRO A 453 0.09 -43.65 9.18
C PRO A 453 1.34 -43.58 10.15
N ASN A 454 1.03 -43.40 11.36
CA ASN A 454 1.48 -43.45 12.75
C ASN A 454 2.64 -44.42 13.17
N GLY A 455 3.44 -44.04 14.22
CA GLY A 455 4.32 -44.92 14.96
C GLY A 455 5.09 -44.26 16.16
N ASP A 456 5.08 -44.88 17.26
CA ASP A 456 5.45 -44.49 18.65
C ASP A 456 6.95 -44.19 18.92
N VAL A 457 7.22 -43.47 20.04
CA VAL A 457 8.46 -42.73 20.35
C VAL A 457 9.10 -43.15 21.65
N HIS A 458 10.42 -43.34 21.64
CA HIS A 458 11.33 -43.22 22.77
C HIS A 458 12.45 -42.25 22.44
N ALA A 459 12.84 -41.40 23.41
CA ALA A 459 13.55 -40.17 23.16
C ALA A 459 15.06 -40.24 23.42
N ASP A 460 15.81 -40.77 22.49
CA ASP A 460 17.17 -40.32 22.22
C ASP A 460 17.13 -39.28 21.10
N LEU A 461 17.57 -38.07 21.40
CA LEU A 461 17.38 -36.94 20.49
C LEU A 461 18.42 -36.88 19.37
N THR A 462 19.63 -37.41 19.58
CA THR A 462 20.67 -37.44 18.53
C THR A 462 21.62 -38.62 18.69
N SER A 463 21.90 -39.30 17.58
CA SER A 463 23.09 -40.15 17.42
C SER A 463 24.32 -39.28 17.20
N GLU A 464 25.52 -39.83 17.48
CA GLU A 464 26.82 -39.16 17.29
C GLU A 464 27.03 -38.67 15.84
N GLU A 465 26.32 -39.24 14.86
CA GLU A 465 26.32 -38.85 13.43
C GLU A 465 25.72 -37.45 13.16
N ASN A 466 24.92 -36.91 14.07
CA ASN A 466 24.26 -35.61 13.93
C ASN A 466 25.01 -34.49 14.67
N ALA A 467 26.19 -34.74 15.24
CA ALA A 467 26.95 -33.75 16.01
C ALA A 467 27.51 -32.57 15.18
N ASN A 468 27.62 -32.71 13.87
CA ASN A 468 28.19 -31.70 12.95
C ASN A 468 27.12 -30.98 12.10
N VAL A 469 25.92 -30.82 12.61
CA VAL A 469 24.86 -30.12 11.89
C VAL A 469 25.13 -28.62 11.88
N HIS A 470 25.20 -28.04 10.70
CA HIS A 470 25.45 -26.61 10.50
C HIS A 470 24.39 -25.74 11.17
N GLN A 471 24.82 -24.80 12.00
CA GLN A 471 23.95 -23.84 12.69
C GLN A 471 23.70 -22.65 11.79
N ARG A 472 22.76 -22.78 10.83
CA ARG A 472 22.42 -21.74 9.86
C ARG A 472 22.07 -20.40 10.51
N GLU A 473 21.55 -20.43 11.72
CA GLU A 473 21.19 -19.26 12.49
C GLU A 473 22.38 -18.37 12.88
N LEU A 474 23.58 -18.91 12.90
CA LEU A 474 24.79 -18.13 13.22
C LEU A 474 25.25 -17.26 12.04
N ASP A 475 24.86 -17.60 10.81
CA ASP A 475 25.18 -16.81 9.61
C ASP A 475 24.11 -15.77 9.29
N LYS A 476 22.96 -15.79 10.00
CA LYS A 476 21.88 -14.85 9.79
C LYS A 476 22.26 -13.41 10.18
N ILE A 477 21.78 -12.48 9.37
CA ILE A 477 21.79 -11.05 9.61
C ILE A 477 20.34 -10.59 9.63
N THR A 478 20.00 -9.63 10.49
CA THR A 478 18.64 -9.13 10.59
C THR A 478 18.18 -8.50 9.26
N MET A 479 16.90 -8.58 8.96
CA MET A 479 16.30 -8.01 7.74
C MET A 479 16.58 -6.50 7.61
N ILE A 480 16.60 -5.81 8.75
CA ILE A 480 16.90 -4.37 8.82
C ILE A 480 18.37 -4.11 8.44
N ASP A 481 19.31 -4.91 8.94
CA ASP A 481 20.74 -4.76 8.64
C ASP A 481 21.08 -5.17 7.20
N GLN A 482 20.30 -6.06 6.58
CA GLN A 482 20.46 -6.43 5.16
C GLN A 482 20.04 -5.30 4.22
N ASN A 483 19.09 -4.47 4.62
CA ASN A 483 18.55 -3.38 3.78
C ASN A 483 19.03 -2.01 4.28
N VAL A 484 20.11 -1.50 3.67
CA VAL A 484 20.74 -0.22 4.03
C VAL A 484 19.77 0.95 3.98
N ASN A 485 18.88 0.99 2.98
CA ASN A 485 17.90 2.07 2.84
C ASN A 485 16.85 2.02 3.97
N MET A 486 16.33 0.84 4.27
CA MET A 486 15.39 0.63 5.38
C MET A 486 16.03 1.01 6.72
N ARG A 487 17.28 0.63 6.94
CA ARG A 487 18.04 0.98 8.14
C ARG A 487 18.20 2.48 8.30
N ALA A 488 18.62 3.21 7.25
CA ALA A 488 18.79 4.65 7.29
C ALA A 488 17.46 5.37 7.60
N LYS A 489 16.36 4.93 7.00
CA LYS A 489 15.03 5.48 7.27
C LYS A 489 14.55 5.20 8.71
N LEU A 490 14.82 4.01 9.24
CA LEU A 490 14.48 3.69 10.63
C LEU A 490 15.33 4.48 11.62
N GLU A 491 16.60 4.75 11.30
CA GLU A 491 17.46 5.62 12.11
C GLU A 491 16.93 7.06 12.13
N ALA A 492 16.50 7.59 10.98
CA ALA A 492 15.87 8.91 10.90
C ALA A 492 14.54 8.95 11.70
N LEU A 493 13.70 7.92 11.57
CA LEU A 493 12.47 7.82 12.35
C LEU A 493 12.74 7.73 13.86
N THR A 494 13.79 7.03 14.27
CA THR A 494 14.20 6.95 15.68
C THR A 494 14.56 8.33 16.21
N GLN A 495 15.35 9.10 15.46
CA GLN A 495 15.71 10.49 15.84
C GLN A 495 14.48 11.37 15.99
N ASP A 496 13.55 11.30 15.04
CA ASP A 496 12.28 12.03 15.10
C ASP A 496 11.44 11.65 16.34
N LEU A 497 11.36 10.35 16.63
CA LEU A 497 10.60 9.86 17.78
C LEU A 497 11.28 10.24 19.10
N ASP A 498 12.60 10.21 19.19
CA ASP A 498 13.33 10.56 20.42
C ASP A 498 13.07 12.02 20.86
N LEU A 499 12.86 12.94 19.91
CA LEU A 499 12.46 14.32 20.20
C LEU A 499 11.08 14.43 20.85
N LEU A 500 10.20 13.47 20.60
CA LEU A 500 8.82 13.46 21.09
C LEU A 500 8.62 12.53 22.30
N ARG A 501 9.68 11.82 22.74
CA ARG A 501 9.63 10.83 23.81
C ARG A 501 9.41 11.45 25.18
N ASP A 502 8.49 10.90 25.95
CA ASP A 502 8.32 11.21 27.38
C ASP A 502 9.23 10.31 28.20
N GLN A 503 10.31 10.87 28.76
CA GLN A 503 11.31 10.14 29.54
C GLN A 503 10.72 9.46 30.78
N ASN A 504 9.60 9.93 31.32
CA ASN A 504 8.97 9.33 32.50
C ASN A 504 8.21 8.04 32.18
N LYS A 505 7.96 7.76 30.89
CA LYS A 505 7.17 6.60 30.43
C LYS A 505 8.02 5.53 29.75
N VAL A 506 9.33 5.67 29.77
CA VAL A 506 10.27 4.68 29.23
C VAL A 506 10.21 3.42 30.07
N THR A 507 9.98 2.26 29.44
CA THR A 507 9.92 0.97 30.14
C THR A 507 11.29 0.33 30.29
N GLN A 508 11.40 -0.66 31.19
CA GLN A 508 12.64 -1.43 31.37
C GLN A 508 13.11 -2.09 30.05
N TYR A 509 12.20 -2.61 29.26
CA TYR A 509 12.54 -3.21 27.96
C TYR A 509 13.08 -2.18 26.95
N ASP A 510 12.61 -0.95 26.98
CA ASP A 510 13.16 0.11 26.12
C ASP A 510 14.61 0.45 26.52
N VAL A 511 14.88 0.50 27.82
CA VAL A 511 16.26 0.73 28.35
C VAL A 511 17.19 -0.41 27.93
N LEU A 512 16.74 -1.65 28.09
CA LEU A 512 17.51 -2.84 27.69
C LEU A 512 17.77 -2.87 26.19
N HIS A 513 16.76 -2.54 25.38
CA HIS A 513 16.90 -2.46 23.93
C HIS A 513 17.89 -1.37 23.51
N MET A 514 17.78 -0.17 24.08
CA MET A 514 18.72 0.93 23.81
C MET A 514 20.16 0.54 24.18
N GLU A 515 20.36 -0.15 25.30
CA GLU A 515 21.68 -0.63 25.71
C GLU A 515 22.21 -1.70 24.75
N ASN A 516 21.37 -2.66 24.34
CA ASN A 516 21.75 -3.68 23.35
C ASN A 516 22.15 -3.03 22.02
N ARG A 517 21.38 -2.03 21.57
CA ARG A 517 21.68 -1.28 20.34
C ARG A 517 22.99 -0.50 20.46
N ARG A 518 23.24 0.15 21.60
CA ARG A 518 24.49 0.85 21.88
C ARG A 518 25.70 -0.09 21.83
N GLN A 519 25.52 -1.32 22.30
CA GLN A 519 26.57 -2.37 22.27
C GLN A 519 26.65 -3.06 20.90
N GLY A 520 25.88 -2.63 19.90
CA GLY A 520 25.85 -3.26 18.58
C GLY A 520 25.30 -4.69 18.57
N ARG A 521 24.51 -5.07 19.59
CA ARG A 521 23.88 -6.39 19.71
C ARG A 521 22.57 -6.44 18.92
N ASP A 522 22.34 -7.55 18.28
CA ASP A 522 21.05 -7.99 17.75
C ASP A 522 20.83 -9.45 18.16
N LYS A 523 19.66 -10.00 17.85
CA LYS A 523 19.30 -11.39 18.17
C LYS A 523 20.39 -12.39 17.75
N TYR A 524 20.84 -12.33 16.51
CA TYR A 524 21.79 -13.30 15.95
C TYR A 524 23.22 -13.05 16.42
N LYS A 525 23.65 -11.81 16.56
CA LYS A 525 24.95 -11.45 17.14
C LYS A 525 25.02 -11.91 18.60
N THR A 526 23.95 -11.74 19.35
CA THR A 526 23.85 -12.24 20.73
C THR A 526 23.92 -13.75 20.76
N LEU A 527 23.18 -14.47 19.89
CA LEU A 527 23.26 -15.92 19.80
C LEU A 527 24.69 -16.42 19.49
N ARG A 528 25.39 -15.78 18.55
CA ARG A 528 26.80 -16.09 18.27
C ARG A 528 27.67 -15.93 19.51
N GLN A 529 27.49 -14.85 20.24
CA GLN A 529 28.27 -14.54 21.44
C GLN A 529 28.03 -15.55 22.56
N ILE A 530 26.77 -15.86 22.89
CA ILE A 530 26.42 -16.76 24.00
C ILE A 530 26.64 -18.25 23.70
N ARG A 531 26.83 -18.61 22.44
CA ARG A 531 27.17 -19.96 21.98
C ARG A 531 28.67 -20.14 21.71
N ALA A 532 29.44 -19.06 21.79
CA ALA A 532 30.88 -19.11 21.64
C ALA A 532 31.52 -19.92 22.77
N GLY A 533 32.54 -20.69 22.44
CA GLY A 533 33.27 -21.55 23.40
C GLY A 533 32.66 -22.95 23.55
N ASN A 534 33.21 -23.72 24.51
CA ASN A 534 32.77 -25.09 24.73
C ASN A 534 31.55 -25.17 25.66
N THR A 535 30.77 -26.22 25.50
CA THR A 535 29.54 -26.47 26.26
C THR A 535 29.80 -26.52 27.77
N LYS A 536 30.96 -27.04 28.20
CA LYS A 536 31.36 -27.08 29.62
C LYS A 536 31.41 -25.68 30.24
N ARG A 537 32.08 -24.71 29.59
CA ARG A 537 32.18 -23.33 30.06
C ARG A 537 30.81 -22.67 30.19
N ARG A 538 29.93 -22.89 29.25
CA ARG A 538 28.56 -22.32 29.25
C ARG A 538 27.71 -22.87 30.40
N ILE A 539 27.86 -24.17 30.72
CA ILE A 539 27.21 -24.78 31.89
C ILE A 539 27.76 -24.23 33.19
N GLU A 540 29.10 -24.08 33.30
CA GLU A 540 29.75 -23.47 34.47
C GLU A 540 29.27 -22.00 34.65
N GLU A 541 29.16 -21.24 33.58
CA GLU A 541 28.65 -19.87 33.61
C GLU A 541 27.19 -19.82 34.12
N PHE A 542 26.31 -20.70 33.65
CA PHE A 542 24.95 -20.83 34.18
C PHE A 542 24.92 -21.17 35.69
N GLU A 543 25.76 -22.10 36.14
CA GLU A 543 25.83 -22.47 37.56
C GLU A 543 26.40 -21.32 38.43
N MET A 544 27.21 -20.43 37.85
CA MET A 544 27.75 -19.25 38.52
C MET A 544 26.80 -18.06 38.58
N MET A 545 25.75 -18.06 37.79
CA MET A 545 24.75 -16.97 37.80
C MET A 545 24.15 -16.79 39.21
N SER A 546 24.24 -15.59 39.73
CA SER A 546 23.79 -15.20 41.07
C SER A 546 22.58 -14.28 41.01
#